data_29bb3ad383629388b0211a865d222b57
#
_entry.id   29bb3ad383629388b0211a865d222b57
#
_cell.length_a   1.000
_cell.length_b   1.000
_cell.length_c   1.000
_cell.angle_alpha   90.00
_cell.angle_beta   90.00
_cell.angle_gamma   90.00
#
_symmetry.space_group_name_H-M   'P 1'
#
loop_
_entity.id
_entity.type
_entity.pdbx_description
1 polymer ?
#
loop_
_entity_poly.entity_id
_entity_poly.type
_entity_poly.pdbx_seq_one_letter_code
_entity_poly.pdbx_strand_id
1 'polypeptide(L)'
;MDARPGGAPRSATADEVKDACSVRFPKTSAILLAALTLAACKTDTEFDERGGFKIARSPCPAAAIPTYTGDITLFDPPAERRVEAIDVTAAIANLKSACTDSRGATQVQLRVDFDVFARRANAGAARTVTLPYFATVLRAGTEIQAKQLGTVTIEFPAGQLRGAAHASATAVVNRAAATLPPEVLEKINRKRKAGDADAALDPMNEPSVREAVNQANFELLVGFQLSESQLAYNAAR
;
A
#
# COMPACT_ATOMS: atom_id res chain seq x y z
N MET A 1 24.98 41.95 38.80
CA MET A 1 25.27 40.73 39.55
C MET A 1 24.29 39.71 39.04
N ASP A 2 24.52 38.66 38.33
CA ASP A 2 25.64 38.10 37.58
C ASP A 2 25.02 37.31 36.42
N ALA A 3 25.51 37.57 35.24
CA ALA A 3 25.15 36.83 34.03
C ALA A 3 25.87 35.46 34.02
N ARG A 4 25.20 34.40 33.62
CA ARG A 4 25.88 33.19 33.11
C ARG A 4 25.34 32.80 31.74
N PRO A 5 26.22 32.57 30.78
CA PRO A 5 25.85 32.28 29.38
C PRO A 5 25.54 30.82 29.16
N GLY A 6 24.68 30.58 28.14
CA GLY A 6 24.26 29.30 27.67
C GLY A 6 25.38 28.46 27.08
N GLY A 7 25.36 27.14 27.37
CA GLY A 7 26.17 26.12 26.74
C GLY A 7 25.43 25.49 25.57
N ALA A 8 25.96 25.65 24.38
CA ALA A 8 25.50 24.91 23.18
C ALA A 8 25.90 23.43 23.27
N PRO A 9 25.10 22.50 22.71
CA PRO A 9 25.49 21.11 22.66
C PRO A 9 26.60 20.91 21.62
N ARG A 10 27.70 20.29 22.07
CA ARG A 10 28.81 19.88 21.22
C ARG A 10 28.37 18.76 20.27
N SER A 11 28.63 18.96 18.99
CA SER A 11 28.58 17.93 17.97
C SER A 11 29.57 16.80 18.29
N ALA A 12 29.08 15.58 18.45
CA ALA A 12 29.92 14.40 18.55
C ALA A 12 30.57 14.13 17.18
N THR A 13 31.90 14.09 17.16
CA THR A 13 32.72 13.79 15.99
C THR A 13 32.72 12.29 15.72
N ALA A 14 32.80 11.93 14.42
CA ALA A 14 32.69 10.59 13.85
C ALA A 14 33.84 9.60 14.15
N ASP A 15 34.65 9.82 15.21
CA ASP A 15 35.84 9.03 15.49
C ASP A 15 35.72 8.06 16.70
N GLU A 16 34.53 7.95 17.31
CA GLU A 16 34.38 7.16 18.56
C GLU A 16 33.76 5.77 18.38
N VAL A 17 33.67 5.23 17.16
CA VAL A 17 33.11 3.89 16.89
C VAL A 17 34.17 2.85 16.46
N LYS A 18 35.45 3.08 16.70
CA LYS A 18 36.52 2.15 16.26
C LYS A 18 37.13 1.23 17.31
N ASP A 19 36.70 1.28 18.57
CA ASP A 19 37.38 0.52 19.66
C ASP A 19 36.52 -0.53 20.37
N ALA A 20 35.71 -1.29 19.67
CA ALA A 20 35.01 -2.41 20.29
C ALA A 20 34.97 -3.63 19.37
N CYS A 21 36.09 -4.25 19.11
CA CYS A 21 36.21 -5.69 18.85
C CYS A 21 37.68 -6.09 18.60
N SER A 22 38.52 -5.99 19.62
CA SER A 22 39.85 -6.58 19.60
C SER A 22 39.86 -7.86 20.46
N VAL A 23 39.39 -8.96 19.92
CA VAL A 23 39.58 -10.30 20.48
C VAL A 23 40.90 -10.84 19.93
N ARG A 24 41.93 -10.92 20.81
CA ARG A 24 43.21 -11.56 20.50
C ARG A 24 43.05 -13.09 20.53
N PHE A 25 43.02 -13.73 19.39
CA PHE A 25 43.08 -15.19 19.26
C PHE A 25 44.53 -15.63 18.98
N PRO A 26 45.01 -16.78 19.54
CA PRO A 26 46.34 -17.33 19.24
C PRO A 26 46.42 -17.79 17.80
N LYS A 27 47.60 -17.55 17.17
CA LYS A 27 47.84 -17.65 15.72
C LYS A 27 47.69 -19.05 15.09
N THR A 28 47.38 -20.09 15.83
CA THR A 28 47.21 -21.46 15.34
C THR A 28 45.77 -21.96 15.22
N SER A 29 44.78 -21.24 15.78
CA SER A 29 43.33 -21.60 15.68
C SER A 29 42.54 -20.83 14.63
N ALA A 30 43.18 -19.87 13.96
CA ALA A 30 42.49 -18.95 13.03
C ALA A 30 42.11 -19.60 11.69
N ILE A 31 42.78 -20.67 11.28
CA ILE A 31 42.58 -21.27 9.96
C ILE A 31 41.35 -22.19 9.94
N LEU A 32 40.97 -22.83 11.07
CA LEU A 32 39.80 -23.70 11.11
C LEU A 32 38.47 -22.95 11.29
N LEU A 33 38.47 -21.73 11.86
CA LEU A 33 37.26 -20.92 12.02
C LEU A 33 36.87 -20.16 10.75
N ALA A 34 37.84 -19.85 9.88
CA ALA A 34 37.56 -19.13 8.61
C ALA A 34 36.80 -19.97 7.58
N ALA A 35 36.81 -21.29 7.70
CA ALA A 35 36.09 -22.18 6.78
C ALA A 35 34.62 -22.37 7.12
N LEU A 36 34.13 -22.01 8.34
CA LEU A 36 32.75 -22.17 8.75
C LEU A 36 31.86 -20.92 8.50
N THR A 37 32.44 -19.78 8.17
CA THR A 37 31.67 -18.54 8.00
C THR A 37 31.17 -18.30 6.57
N LEU A 38 31.54 -19.13 5.61
CA LEU A 38 31.09 -19.01 4.21
C LEU A 38 29.75 -19.73 3.90
N ALA A 39 29.11 -20.36 4.86
CA ALA A 39 27.88 -21.14 4.63
C ALA A 39 26.58 -20.41 4.95
N ALA A 40 26.59 -19.13 5.30
CA ALA A 40 25.42 -18.46 5.90
C ALA A 40 24.91 -17.26 5.12
N CYS A 41 24.93 -17.29 3.79
CA CYS A 41 24.13 -16.34 3.00
C CYS A 41 23.45 -17.08 1.86
N LYS A 42 22.46 -17.93 2.18
CA LYS A 42 21.36 -18.15 1.24
C LYS A 42 20.40 -16.97 1.40
N THR A 43 20.72 -15.85 0.82
CA THR A 43 19.72 -14.87 0.43
C THR A 43 18.91 -15.52 -0.68
N ASP A 44 17.60 -15.70 -0.48
CA ASP A 44 16.67 -15.91 -1.57
C ASP A 44 16.74 -14.65 -2.45
N THR A 45 17.71 -14.62 -3.35
CA THR A 45 17.89 -13.53 -4.28
C THR A 45 16.75 -13.57 -5.28
N GLU A 46 16.06 -12.45 -5.47
CA GLU A 46 15.06 -12.24 -6.54
C GLU A 46 15.67 -12.44 -7.94
N PHE A 47 17.00 -12.63 -8.00
CA PHE A 47 17.74 -12.94 -9.22
C PHE A 47 17.91 -14.45 -9.36
N ASP A 48 17.65 -14.96 -10.55
CA ASP A 48 18.06 -16.32 -10.88
C ASP A 48 19.60 -16.37 -11.09
N GLU A 49 20.17 -17.58 -11.09
CA GLU A 49 21.62 -17.81 -11.24
C GLU A 49 22.23 -17.21 -12.54
N ARG A 50 21.42 -16.66 -13.43
CA ARG A 50 21.80 -16.05 -14.70
C ARG A 50 21.44 -14.57 -14.82
N GLY A 51 21.06 -13.92 -13.69
CA GLY A 51 20.72 -12.51 -13.64
C GLY A 51 19.30 -12.16 -14.11
N GLY A 52 18.41 -13.16 -14.29
CA GLY A 52 16.98 -12.94 -14.53
C GLY A 52 16.24 -12.68 -13.23
N PHE A 53 15.16 -11.87 -13.28
CA PHE A 53 14.28 -11.65 -12.14
C PHE A 53 13.31 -12.83 -11.98
N LYS A 54 13.24 -13.41 -10.78
CA LYS A 54 12.12 -14.29 -10.42
C LYS A 54 10.93 -13.42 -10.04
N ILE A 55 9.89 -13.45 -10.83
CA ILE A 55 8.63 -12.78 -10.49
C ILE A 55 7.88 -13.70 -9.52
N ALA A 56 8.06 -13.46 -8.21
CA ALA A 56 7.21 -14.06 -7.20
C ALA A 56 5.92 -13.24 -7.11
N ARG A 57 4.80 -13.78 -7.56
CA ARG A 57 3.49 -13.13 -7.36
C ARG A 57 3.00 -13.43 -5.95
N SER A 58 2.76 -12.38 -5.19
CA SER A 58 2.08 -12.48 -3.90
C SER A 58 0.58 -12.68 -4.12
N PRO A 59 -0.10 -13.52 -3.33
CA PRO A 59 -1.54 -13.64 -3.32
C PRO A 59 -2.24 -12.45 -2.63
N CYS A 60 -1.47 -11.46 -2.19
CA CYS A 60 -2.00 -10.28 -1.53
C CYS A 60 -2.76 -9.39 -2.52
N PRO A 61 -4.01 -8.99 -2.20
CA PRO A 61 -4.73 -8.02 -3.00
C PRO A 61 -3.99 -6.68 -3.10
N ALA A 62 -4.10 -6.02 -4.25
CA ALA A 62 -3.68 -4.63 -4.38
C ALA A 62 -4.67 -3.71 -3.66
N ALA A 63 -4.21 -2.52 -3.23
CA ALA A 63 -5.09 -1.51 -2.64
C ALA A 63 -5.05 -0.23 -3.50
N ALA A 64 -6.22 0.32 -3.81
CA ALA A 64 -6.33 1.53 -4.62
C ALA A 64 -7.55 2.38 -4.26
N ILE A 65 -7.53 3.62 -4.70
CA ILE A 65 -8.66 4.55 -4.67
C ILE A 65 -9.20 4.65 -6.10
N PRO A 66 -10.48 4.28 -6.36
CA PRO A 66 -11.04 4.40 -7.69
C PRO A 66 -11.11 5.87 -8.15
N THR A 67 -10.97 6.06 -9.45
CA THR A 67 -11.09 7.38 -10.07
C THR A 67 -12.40 8.07 -9.65
N TYR A 68 -12.33 9.35 -9.34
CA TYR A 68 -13.42 10.24 -8.91
C TYR A 68 -14.04 9.95 -7.54
N THR A 69 -13.56 8.93 -6.79
CA THR A 69 -14.11 8.60 -5.47
C THR A 69 -13.18 8.94 -4.30
N GLY A 70 -11.98 9.43 -4.59
CA GLY A 70 -11.01 9.86 -3.59
C GLY A 70 -11.34 11.19 -2.92
N ASP A 71 -12.26 11.96 -3.50
CA ASP A 71 -12.68 13.27 -3.01
C ASP A 71 -14.19 13.31 -2.80
N ILE A 72 -14.64 14.18 -1.88
CA ILE A 72 -16.04 14.52 -1.71
C ILE A 72 -16.19 16.02 -1.48
N THR A 73 -17.16 16.64 -2.14
CA THR A 73 -17.56 18.03 -1.95
C THR A 73 -18.98 18.07 -1.43
N LEU A 74 -19.18 18.70 -0.27
CA LEU A 74 -20.49 18.99 0.28
C LEU A 74 -20.83 20.44 0.00
N PHE A 75 -22.09 20.68 -0.39
CA PHE A 75 -22.63 22.00 -0.69
C PHE A 75 -23.72 22.39 0.29
N ASP A 76 -23.81 23.68 0.58
CA ASP A 76 -24.89 24.26 1.36
C ASP A 76 -25.44 25.49 0.61
N PRO A 77 -26.69 25.44 0.09
CA PRO A 77 -27.64 24.31 0.13
C PRO A 77 -27.21 23.14 -0.79
N PRO A 78 -27.60 21.88 -0.46
CA PRO A 78 -27.08 20.66 -1.12
C PRO A 78 -27.40 20.53 -2.61
N ALA A 79 -28.38 21.27 -3.12
CA ALA A 79 -28.75 21.27 -4.55
C ALA A 79 -27.86 22.17 -5.41
N GLU A 80 -27.18 23.14 -4.81
CA GLU A 80 -26.33 24.09 -5.54
C GLU A 80 -24.94 23.48 -5.84
N ARG A 81 -24.37 23.85 -7.01
CA ARG A 81 -23.06 23.39 -7.45
C ARG A 81 -22.11 24.55 -7.77
N ARG A 82 -22.41 25.73 -7.21
CA ARG A 82 -21.56 26.91 -7.35
C ARG A 82 -20.43 26.89 -6.31
N VAL A 83 -19.32 27.54 -6.63
CA VAL A 83 -18.16 27.60 -5.74
C VAL A 83 -18.49 28.23 -4.39
N GLU A 84 -19.39 29.22 -4.40
CA GLU A 84 -19.85 29.95 -3.20
C GLU A 84 -20.69 29.07 -2.26
N ALA A 85 -21.30 28.01 -2.79
CA ALA A 85 -22.09 27.03 -2.04
C ALA A 85 -21.25 25.86 -1.49
N ILE A 86 -19.94 25.83 -1.73
CA ILE A 86 -19.09 24.79 -1.14
C ILE A 86 -19.03 24.99 0.37
N ASP A 87 -19.47 23.97 1.10
CA ASP A 87 -19.42 23.93 2.57
C ASP A 87 -18.18 23.18 3.08
N VAL A 88 -17.99 21.93 2.64
CA VAL A 88 -16.86 21.09 3.02
C VAL A 88 -16.30 20.37 1.81
N THR A 89 -14.96 20.35 1.71
CA THR A 89 -14.24 19.46 0.81
C THR A 89 -13.41 18.49 1.63
N ALA A 90 -13.35 17.23 1.22
CA ALA A 90 -12.50 16.24 1.86
C ALA A 90 -11.86 15.33 0.82
N ALA A 91 -10.67 14.79 1.16
CA ALA A 91 -9.90 13.88 0.33
C ALA A 91 -9.33 12.73 1.14
N ILE A 92 -9.36 11.53 0.57
CA ILE A 92 -8.66 10.35 1.09
C ILE A 92 -7.20 10.44 0.66
N ALA A 93 -6.28 10.22 1.61
CA ALA A 93 -4.85 10.26 1.38
C ALA A 93 -4.12 9.21 2.24
N ASN A 94 -2.81 9.10 2.05
CA ASN A 94 -1.92 8.24 2.84
C ASN A 94 -2.41 6.78 2.92
N LEU A 95 -2.91 6.23 1.81
CA LEU A 95 -3.35 4.85 1.74
C LEU A 95 -2.15 3.92 2.01
N LYS A 96 -2.22 3.12 3.06
CA LYS A 96 -1.20 2.16 3.47
C LYS A 96 -1.83 0.78 3.60
N SER A 97 -1.27 -0.19 2.91
CA SER A 97 -1.73 -1.58 2.97
C SER A 97 -0.77 -2.45 3.78
N ALA A 98 -1.33 -3.33 4.58
CA ALA A 98 -0.62 -4.38 5.29
C ALA A 98 -1.30 -5.71 4.99
N CYS A 99 -0.55 -6.65 4.44
CA CYS A 99 -1.06 -7.95 4.06
C CYS A 99 -0.51 -9.04 5.01
N THR A 100 -1.38 -9.90 5.49
CA THR A 100 -1.01 -11.09 6.25
C THR A 100 -1.17 -12.31 5.36
N ASP A 101 -0.01 -12.87 4.96
CA ASP A 101 0.12 -14.05 4.12
C ASP A 101 0.88 -15.14 4.88
N SER A 102 0.21 -15.84 5.82
CA SER A 102 0.82 -16.92 6.58
C SER A 102 0.90 -18.20 5.75
N ARG A 103 2.06 -18.87 5.77
CA ARG A 103 2.24 -20.17 5.10
C ARG A 103 1.20 -21.17 5.58
N GLY A 104 0.55 -21.85 4.63
CA GLY A 104 -0.47 -22.85 4.92
C GLY A 104 -1.85 -22.31 5.30
N ALA A 105 -2.03 -21.00 5.44
CA ALA A 105 -3.34 -20.40 5.62
C ALA A 105 -4.17 -20.52 4.34
N THR A 106 -5.45 -20.83 4.47
CA THR A 106 -6.40 -20.90 3.35
C THR A 106 -6.88 -19.54 2.88
N GLN A 107 -6.63 -18.51 3.67
CA GLN A 107 -7.04 -17.13 3.44
C GLN A 107 -5.86 -16.18 3.53
N VAL A 108 -5.93 -15.12 2.77
CA VAL A 108 -5.05 -13.95 2.83
C VAL A 108 -5.86 -12.77 3.31
N GLN A 109 -5.34 -12.04 4.28
CA GLN A 109 -5.99 -10.87 4.84
C GLN A 109 -5.22 -9.60 4.47
N LEU A 110 -5.91 -8.64 3.90
CA LEU A 110 -5.40 -7.30 3.64
C LEU A 110 -6.09 -6.30 4.58
N ARG A 111 -5.31 -5.50 5.27
CA ARG A 111 -5.76 -4.29 5.96
C ARG A 111 -5.25 -3.07 5.23
N VAL A 112 -6.11 -2.09 5.05
CA VAL A 112 -5.77 -0.80 4.47
C VAL A 112 -6.13 0.28 5.48
N ASP A 113 -5.14 1.08 5.84
CA ASP A 113 -5.29 2.27 6.69
C ASP A 113 -5.17 3.51 5.80
N PHE A 114 -5.97 4.54 6.06
CA PHE A 114 -5.98 5.77 5.29
C PHE A 114 -6.39 6.97 6.14
N ASP A 115 -5.93 8.14 5.73
CA ASP A 115 -6.30 9.41 6.33
C ASP A 115 -7.34 10.12 5.46
N VAL A 116 -8.23 10.86 6.11
CA VAL A 116 -9.17 11.76 5.45
C VAL A 116 -8.85 13.17 5.92
N PHE A 117 -8.43 14.02 5.02
CA PHE A 117 -8.24 15.45 5.26
C PHE A 117 -9.43 16.22 4.74
N ALA A 118 -9.93 17.13 5.57
CA ALA A 118 -11.07 17.94 5.18
C ALA A 118 -10.82 19.43 5.45
N ARG A 119 -11.50 20.25 4.67
CA ARG A 119 -11.55 21.70 4.81
C ARG A 119 -12.98 22.18 4.73
N ARG A 120 -13.41 23.04 5.69
CA ARG A 120 -14.68 23.76 5.62
C ARG A 120 -14.50 25.16 5.07
N ALA A 121 -15.53 25.71 4.44
CA ALA A 121 -15.49 27.05 3.84
C ALA A 121 -15.32 28.16 4.90
N ASN A 122 -16.00 28.02 6.05
CA ASN A 122 -16.05 29.06 7.07
C ASN A 122 -15.53 28.57 8.43
N ALA A 123 -14.67 29.38 9.06
CA ALA A 123 -14.21 29.17 10.42
C ALA A 123 -15.29 29.69 11.40
N GLY A 124 -16.11 28.79 11.91
CA GLY A 124 -17.20 29.11 12.85
C GLY A 124 -17.06 28.33 14.16
N ALA A 125 -18.19 28.07 14.81
CA ALA A 125 -18.28 27.18 15.97
C ALA A 125 -17.69 25.80 15.69
N ALA A 126 -17.39 25.05 16.74
CA ALA A 126 -17.00 23.64 16.58
C ALA A 126 -18.09 22.86 15.84
N ARG A 127 -17.68 21.99 14.91
CA ARG A 127 -18.60 21.22 14.07
C ARG A 127 -18.00 19.84 13.78
N THR A 128 -18.85 18.84 13.74
CA THR A 128 -18.52 17.48 13.34
C THR A 128 -19.16 17.17 12.01
N VAL A 129 -18.41 16.55 11.09
CA VAL A 129 -18.89 16.11 9.78
C VAL A 129 -18.61 14.63 9.63
N THR A 130 -19.66 13.84 9.31
CA THR A 130 -19.53 12.41 9.06
C THR A 130 -19.65 12.15 7.56
N LEU A 131 -18.65 11.48 7.01
CA LEU A 131 -18.55 11.16 5.59
C LEU A 131 -18.64 9.65 5.38
N PRO A 132 -19.53 9.17 4.49
CA PRO A 132 -19.62 7.76 4.17
C PRO A 132 -18.49 7.35 3.20
N TYR A 133 -17.91 6.17 3.43
CA TYR A 133 -16.97 5.55 2.50
C TYR A 133 -17.36 4.11 2.21
N PHE A 134 -16.84 3.56 1.13
CA PHE A 134 -16.95 2.14 0.81
C PHE A 134 -15.58 1.48 0.77
N ALA A 135 -15.57 0.18 1.01
CA ALA A 135 -14.46 -0.72 0.72
C ALA A 135 -14.99 -1.89 -0.11
N THR A 136 -14.50 -2.06 -1.33
CA THR A 136 -14.98 -3.07 -2.26
C THR A 136 -13.84 -3.98 -2.68
N VAL A 137 -14.03 -5.29 -2.54
CA VAL A 137 -13.11 -6.30 -3.06
C VAL A 137 -13.54 -6.65 -4.48
N LEU A 138 -12.65 -6.40 -5.44
CA LEU A 138 -12.81 -6.82 -6.83
C LEU A 138 -11.92 -8.02 -7.13
N ARG A 139 -12.38 -8.86 -8.04
CA ARG A 139 -11.63 -9.92 -8.70
C ARG A 139 -11.59 -9.63 -10.20
N ALA A 140 -10.49 -9.90 -10.85
CA ALA A 140 -10.31 -9.69 -12.30
C ALA A 140 -10.63 -8.23 -12.74
N GLY A 141 -10.53 -7.25 -11.83
CA GLY A 141 -10.81 -5.84 -12.11
C GLY A 141 -12.29 -5.46 -12.23
N THR A 142 -13.20 -6.43 -12.33
CA THR A 142 -14.62 -6.16 -12.62
C THR A 142 -15.61 -6.88 -11.71
N GLU A 143 -15.25 -8.04 -11.18
CA GLU A 143 -16.15 -8.87 -10.37
C GLU A 143 -16.17 -8.42 -8.91
N ILE A 144 -17.28 -7.89 -8.43
CA ILE A 144 -17.46 -7.52 -7.03
C ILE A 144 -17.61 -8.78 -6.20
N GLN A 145 -16.65 -9.06 -5.33
CA GLN A 145 -16.68 -10.18 -4.39
C GLN A 145 -17.31 -9.80 -3.05
N ALA A 146 -17.03 -8.58 -2.59
CA ALA A 146 -17.60 -8.05 -1.35
C ALA A 146 -17.61 -6.52 -1.39
N LYS A 147 -18.61 -5.92 -0.73
CA LYS A 147 -18.67 -4.48 -0.50
C LYS A 147 -19.05 -4.21 0.95
N GLN A 148 -18.30 -3.34 1.59
CA GLN A 148 -18.56 -2.85 2.94
C GLN A 148 -18.75 -1.34 2.89
N LEU A 149 -19.65 -0.82 3.72
CA LEU A 149 -19.85 0.62 3.92
C LEU A 149 -19.37 0.98 5.32
N GLY A 150 -18.69 2.10 5.42
CA GLY A 150 -18.22 2.68 6.67
C GLY A 150 -18.47 4.18 6.71
N THR A 151 -18.16 4.78 7.83
CA THR A 151 -18.21 6.23 8.01
C THR A 151 -16.92 6.71 8.67
N VAL A 152 -16.49 7.89 8.29
CA VAL A 152 -15.38 8.60 8.93
C VAL A 152 -15.91 9.92 9.48
N THR A 153 -15.62 10.19 10.74
CA THR A 153 -16.09 11.40 11.44
C THR A 153 -14.92 12.35 11.62
N ILE A 154 -15.08 13.57 11.11
CA ILE A 154 -14.09 14.62 11.14
C ILE A 154 -14.56 15.73 12.07
N GLU A 155 -13.72 16.09 13.02
CA GLU A 155 -13.97 17.18 13.95
C GLU A 155 -13.27 18.44 13.47
N PHE A 156 -14.01 19.56 13.46
CA PHE A 156 -13.50 20.90 13.23
C PHE A 156 -13.61 21.69 14.53
N PRO A 157 -12.54 21.90 15.27
CA PRO A 157 -12.57 22.76 16.43
C PRO A 157 -13.02 24.17 16.08
N ALA A 158 -13.53 24.92 17.06
CA ALA A 158 -13.94 26.31 16.85
C ALA A 158 -12.80 27.15 16.24
N GLY A 159 -13.10 27.93 15.23
CA GLY A 159 -12.11 28.75 14.52
C GLY A 159 -11.18 28.02 13.57
N GLN A 160 -11.22 26.68 13.48
CA GLN A 160 -10.36 25.91 12.59
C GLN A 160 -11.07 25.61 11.25
N LEU A 161 -10.35 25.81 10.15
CA LEU A 161 -10.84 25.51 8.80
C LEU A 161 -10.52 24.08 8.37
N ARG A 162 -9.57 23.41 9.03
CA ARG A 162 -9.10 22.07 8.63
C ARG A 162 -9.39 21.05 9.72
N GLY A 163 -9.72 19.85 9.31
CA GLY A 163 -9.90 18.68 10.16
C GLY A 163 -9.30 17.47 9.47
N ALA A 164 -8.99 16.47 10.25
CA ALA A 164 -8.49 15.20 9.76
C ALA A 164 -9.04 14.06 10.61
N ALA A 165 -9.19 12.90 10.00
CA ALA A 165 -9.55 11.67 10.68
C ALA A 165 -8.84 10.48 10.03
N HIS A 166 -8.71 9.39 10.78
CA HIS A 166 -8.14 8.14 10.34
C HIS A 166 -9.23 7.08 10.22
N ALA A 167 -9.15 6.24 9.19
CA ALA A 167 -10.04 5.11 9.00
C ALA A 167 -9.29 3.90 8.44
N SER A 168 -9.92 2.74 8.51
CA SER A 168 -9.35 1.51 7.98
C SER A 168 -10.41 0.64 7.33
N ALA A 169 -9.98 -0.20 6.38
CA ALA A 169 -10.79 -1.23 5.76
C ALA A 169 -10.01 -2.55 5.71
N THR A 170 -10.72 -3.67 5.66
CA THR A 170 -10.11 -4.99 5.58
C THR A 170 -10.74 -5.80 4.45
N ALA A 171 -9.93 -6.65 3.82
CA ALA A 171 -10.37 -7.65 2.85
C ALA A 171 -9.84 -9.02 3.24
N VAL A 172 -10.64 -10.05 3.01
CA VAL A 172 -10.23 -11.45 3.15
C VAL A 172 -10.50 -12.14 1.84
N VAL A 173 -9.48 -12.74 1.25
CA VAL A 173 -9.59 -13.48 0.00
C VAL A 173 -9.14 -14.93 0.18
N ASN A 174 -9.71 -15.83 -0.60
CA ASN A 174 -9.27 -17.22 -0.63
C ASN A 174 -7.90 -17.30 -1.30
N ARG A 175 -6.91 -17.89 -0.61
CA ARG A 175 -5.54 -18.02 -1.11
C ARG A 175 -5.48 -18.78 -2.44
N ALA A 176 -6.22 -19.90 -2.56
CA ALA A 176 -6.19 -20.70 -3.78
C ALA A 176 -6.72 -19.91 -4.98
N ALA A 177 -7.73 -19.04 -4.77
CA ALA A 177 -8.25 -18.17 -5.81
C ALA A 177 -7.28 -17.03 -6.20
N ALA A 178 -6.46 -16.57 -5.25
CA ALA A 178 -5.46 -15.52 -5.46
C ALA A 178 -4.07 -16.06 -5.88
N THR A 179 -3.95 -17.38 -6.09
CA THR A 179 -2.70 -18.03 -6.48
C THR A 179 -2.83 -18.55 -7.92
N LEU A 180 -1.82 -18.31 -8.73
CA LEU A 180 -1.78 -18.82 -10.09
C LEU A 180 -1.65 -20.34 -10.10
N PRO A 181 -2.32 -21.04 -11.05
CA PRO A 181 -2.11 -22.45 -11.29
C PRO A 181 -0.63 -22.78 -11.56
N PRO A 182 -0.11 -23.93 -11.10
CA PRO A 182 1.32 -24.26 -11.23
C PRO A 182 1.79 -24.26 -12.70
N GLU A 183 0.97 -24.73 -13.62
CA GLU A 183 1.26 -24.76 -15.06
C GLU A 183 1.39 -23.36 -15.68
N VAL A 184 0.65 -22.39 -15.15
CA VAL A 184 0.75 -20.98 -15.58
C VAL A 184 2.01 -20.35 -15.02
N LEU A 185 2.33 -20.62 -13.74
CA LEU A 185 3.58 -20.18 -13.12
C LEU A 185 4.79 -20.74 -13.86
N GLU A 186 4.75 -22.02 -14.26
CA GLU A 186 5.82 -22.63 -15.04
C GLU A 186 6.00 -21.95 -16.40
N LYS A 187 4.91 -21.66 -17.12
CA LYS A 187 4.97 -20.94 -18.40
C LYS A 187 5.58 -19.54 -18.25
N ILE A 188 5.17 -18.79 -17.20
CA ILE A 188 5.66 -17.44 -16.95
C ILE A 188 7.16 -17.45 -16.57
N ASN A 189 7.56 -18.40 -15.72
CA ASN A 189 8.92 -18.47 -15.17
C ASN A 189 9.87 -19.34 -16.02
N ARG A 190 9.40 -19.93 -17.12
CA ARG A 190 10.24 -20.78 -17.98
C ARG A 190 11.41 -19.98 -18.55
N LYS A 191 12.61 -20.48 -18.29
CA LYS A 191 13.85 -19.92 -18.87
C LYS A 191 13.89 -20.23 -20.37
N ARG A 192 13.95 -19.18 -21.19
CA ARG A 192 14.11 -19.27 -22.63
C ARG A 192 15.57 -19.00 -23.00
N LYS A 193 16.10 -19.79 -23.95
CA LYS A 193 17.46 -19.62 -24.48
C LYS A 193 17.37 -18.93 -25.83
N ALA A 194 18.42 -18.17 -26.16
CA ALA A 194 18.57 -17.68 -27.53
C ALA A 194 18.59 -18.87 -28.51
N GLY A 195 17.68 -18.89 -29.49
CA GLY A 195 17.48 -19.99 -30.42
C GLY A 195 16.24 -20.87 -30.15
N ASP A 196 15.62 -20.76 -28.98
CA ASP A 196 14.32 -21.39 -28.76
C ASP A 196 13.27 -20.75 -29.67
N ALA A 197 12.33 -21.53 -30.21
CA ALA A 197 11.30 -21.04 -31.13
C ALA A 197 10.39 -19.96 -30.49
N ASP A 198 10.30 -19.95 -29.17
CA ASP A 198 9.52 -19.01 -28.38
C ASP A 198 10.40 -18.04 -27.55
N ALA A 199 11.69 -17.91 -27.86
CA ALA A 199 12.62 -17.05 -27.12
C ALA A 199 12.17 -15.59 -27.04
N ALA A 200 11.50 -15.09 -28.09
CA ALA A 200 10.99 -13.73 -28.20
C ALA A 200 9.52 -13.58 -27.79
N LEU A 201 8.82 -14.65 -27.40
CA LEU A 201 7.41 -14.60 -27.07
C LEU A 201 7.21 -14.26 -25.58
N ASP A 202 6.46 -13.21 -25.30
CA ASP A 202 5.99 -12.92 -23.95
C ASP A 202 4.85 -13.88 -23.58
N PRO A 203 4.97 -14.67 -22.49
CA PRO A 203 3.89 -15.56 -22.04
C PRO A 203 2.56 -14.82 -21.80
N MET A 204 2.61 -13.54 -21.44
CA MET A 204 1.42 -12.72 -21.22
C MET A 204 0.63 -12.45 -22.52
N ASN A 205 1.23 -12.69 -23.69
CA ASN A 205 0.50 -12.62 -24.97
C ASN A 205 -0.40 -13.85 -25.21
N GLU A 206 -0.19 -14.95 -24.47
CA GLU A 206 -1.05 -16.11 -24.52
C GLU A 206 -2.37 -15.83 -23.78
N PRO A 207 -3.56 -15.91 -24.44
CA PRO A 207 -4.83 -15.55 -23.83
C PRO A 207 -5.13 -16.32 -22.55
N SER A 208 -4.80 -17.60 -22.49
CA SER A 208 -5.03 -18.47 -21.32
C SER A 208 -4.18 -18.06 -20.12
N VAL A 209 -2.93 -17.62 -20.33
CA VAL A 209 -2.05 -17.11 -19.28
C VAL A 209 -2.58 -15.78 -18.75
N ARG A 210 -2.95 -14.87 -19.66
CA ARG A 210 -3.52 -13.56 -19.29
C ARG A 210 -4.81 -13.71 -18.50
N GLU A 211 -5.72 -14.60 -18.93
CA GLU A 211 -6.96 -14.89 -18.22
C GLU A 211 -6.69 -15.43 -16.81
N ALA A 212 -5.81 -16.42 -16.67
CA ALA A 212 -5.46 -16.99 -15.37
C ALA A 212 -4.86 -15.93 -14.44
N VAL A 213 -4.02 -15.03 -14.97
CA VAL A 213 -3.44 -13.91 -14.22
C VAL A 213 -4.53 -12.94 -13.75
N ASN A 214 -5.48 -12.59 -14.63
CA ASN A 214 -6.60 -11.73 -14.28
C ASN A 214 -7.47 -12.35 -13.19
N GLN A 215 -7.81 -13.64 -13.33
CA GLN A 215 -8.63 -14.36 -12.36
C GLN A 215 -7.98 -14.50 -10.98
N ALA A 216 -6.67 -14.52 -10.90
CA ALA A 216 -5.93 -14.55 -9.65
C ALA A 216 -5.70 -13.14 -9.04
N ASN A 217 -6.09 -12.08 -9.75
CA ASN A 217 -5.89 -10.71 -9.30
C ASN A 217 -7.07 -10.24 -8.45
N PHE A 218 -6.79 -9.83 -7.22
CA PHE A 218 -7.74 -9.22 -6.30
C PHE A 218 -7.30 -7.80 -5.94
N GLU A 219 -8.28 -6.92 -5.79
CA GLU A 219 -8.07 -5.52 -5.44
C GLU A 219 -9.03 -5.10 -4.33
N LEU A 220 -8.54 -4.35 -3.34
CA LEU A 220 -9.36 -3.67 -2.36
C LEU A 220 -9.43 -2.19 -2.73
N LEU A 221 -10.60 -1.76 -3.18
CA LEU A 221 -10.88 -0.39 -3.55
C LEU A 221 -11.53 0.34 -2.40
N VAL A 222 -10.98 1.50 -2.01
CA VAL A 222 -11.50 2.36 -0.96
C VAL A 222 -11.81 3.73 -1.54
N GLY A 223 -13.01 4.25 -1.30
CA GLY A 223 -13.45 5.54 -1.80
C GLY A 223 -14.62 6.11 -1.02
N PHE A 224 -14.92 7.40 -1.17
CA PHE A 224 -16.14 7.96 -0.62
C PHE A 224 -17.38 7.36 -1.29
N GLN A 225 -18.40 7.04 -0.50
CA GLN A 225 -19.69 6.63 -1.01
C GLN A 225 -20.44 7.88 -1.47
N LEU A 226 -20.28 8.19 -2.75
CA LEU A 226 -20.87 9.39 -3.39
C LEU A 226 -22.28 9.13 -3.89
N SER A 227 -23.11 10.16 -3.87
CA SER A 227 -24.34 10.20 -4.66
C SER A 227 -23.99 10.35 -6.15
N GLU A 228 -24.94 10.05 -7.02
CA GLU A 228 -24.77 10.24 -8.48
C GLU A 228 -24.36 11.67 -8.83
N SER A 229 -24.99 12.66 -8.21
CA SER A 229 -24.67 14.07 -8.44
C SER A 229 -23.27 14.47 -7.91
N GLN A 230 -22.80 13.89 -6.83
CA GLN A 230 -21.44 14.11 -6.34
C GLN A 230 -20.40 13.46 -7.25
N LEU A 231 -20.69 12.24 -7.72
CA LEU A 231 -19.80 11.55 -8.66
C LEU A 231 -19.72 12.33 -10.01
N ALA A 232 -20.84 12.78 -10.52
CA ALA A 232 -20.89 13.61 -11.72
C ALA A 232 -20.10 14.93 -11.56
N TYR A 233 -20.21 15.56 -10.38
CA TYR A 233 -19.44 16.76 -10.07
C TYR A 233 -17.93 16.47 -10.07
N ASN A 234 -17.50 15.38 -9.45
CA ASN A 234 -16.08 15.00 -9.42
C ASN A 234 -15.53 14.65 -10.82
N ALA A 235 -16.36 14.05 -11.68
CA ALA A 235 -15.97 13.68 -13.04
C ALA A 235 -15.89 14.89 -14.00
N ALA A 236 -16.51 16.01 -13.65
CA ALA A 236 -16.60 17.20 -14.51
C ALA A 236 -15.57 18.29 -14.20
N ARG A 237 -14.79 18.16 -13.11
CA ARG A 237 -13.81 19.17 -12.68
C ARG A 237 -12.35 18.83 -13.04
#